data_4496fa505a9e3c1931f97905a66cc466
#
_entry.id   4496fa505a9e3c1931f97905a66cc466
#
_cell.length_a   1.000
_cell.length_b   1.000
_cell.length_c   1.000
_cell.angle_alpha   90.00
_cell.angle_beta   90.00
_cell.angle_gamma   90.00
#
_symmetry.space_group_name_H-M   'P 1'
#
loop_
_entity.id
_entity.type
_entity.pdbx_description
1 polymer ?
#
loop_
_entity_poly.entity_id
_entity_poly.type
_entity_poly.pdbx_seq_one_letter_code
_entity_poly.pdbx_strand_id
1 'polypeptide(L)'
;MSQRLTTALVTGASAGLGAEFCRQLAPLCDRIVAVARRADRLQSLVSDLAQQAEVVPLVADLNGVEGVARCMEAIRQRGPLDYLVNNAGFGTFGHFIEQSIDSQRDMVSLHVDAAITLCRAAIPFMREQGGGHIINVSSLGAFLPGRGPAVCGATKAFLNHFSLALQQELVGTGIEVQALCPGYIRTEFHEDMAAAGFDPSRIPDEMWMEASEVVSASLAALGSGRALVVPGARNAELAREGLAEQLAALN
;
A
#
# COMPACT_ATOMS: atom_id res chain seq x y z
N MET A 1 -28.11 7.69 20.04
CA MET A 1 -26.64 7.56 19.96
C MET A 1 -26.25 7.97 18.56
N SER A 2 -25.38 8.95 18.36
CA SER A 2 -24.86 9.29 17.04
C SER A 2 -24.07 8.07 16.52
N GLN A 3 -24.40 7.61 15.30
CA GLN A 3 -23.67 6.51 14.67
C GLN A 3 -22.22 6.96 14.49
N ARG A 4 -21.24 6.13 14.90
CA ARG A 4 -19.82 6.41 14.68
C ARG A 4 -19.51 6.40 13.20
N LEU A 5 -18.84 7.43 12.70
CA LEU A 5 -18.40 7.49 11.30
C LEU A 5 -17.27 6.50 11.04
N THR A 6 -17.39 5.73 9.98
CA THR A 6 -16.33 4.83 9.48
C THR A 6 -15.37 5.64 8.59
N THR A 7 -14.07 5.63 8.91
CA THR A 7 -13.07 6.47 8.23
C THR A 7 -11.93 5.64 7.67
N ALA A 8 -11.52 5.93 6.43
CA ALA A 8 -10.32 5.40 5.81
C ALA A 8 -9.29 6.52 5.54
N LEU A 9 -8.00 6.20 5.63
CA LEU A 9 -6.91 7.01 5.10
C LEU A 9 -6.15 6.19 4.06
N VAL A 10 -6.07 6.71 2.84
CA VAL A 10 -5.43 6.04 1.70
C VAL A 10 -4.31 6.92 1.15
N THR A 11 -3.08 6.44 1.18
CA THR A 11 -1.94 7.14 0.59
C THR A 11 -1.72 6.72 -0.87
N GLY A 12 -1.21 7.65 -1.70
CA GLY A 12 -1.07 7.41 -3.15
C GLY A 12 -2.43 7.35 -3.88
N ALA A 13 -3.44 8.03 -3.36
CA ALA A 13 -4.83 7.97 -3.82
C ALA A 13 -5.11 8.58 -5.21
N SER A 14 -4.11 9.19 -5.86
CA SER A 14 -4.31 9.90 -7.13
C SER A 14 -4.36 8.99 -8.37
N ALA A 15 -4.00 7.72 -8.27
CA ALA A 15 -4.00 6.76 -9.38
C ALA A 15 -3.90 5.31 -8.89
N GLY A 16 -4.01 4.37 -9.83
CA GLY A 16 -3.74 2.95 -9.65
C GLY A 16 -4.47 2.33 -8.44
N LEU A 17 -3.76 1.53 -7.67
CA LEU A 17 -4.33 0.85 -6.49
C LEU A 17 -4.89 1.82 -5.46
N GLY A 18 -4.24 2.97 -5.21
CA GLY A 18 -4.72 3.93 -4.21
C GLY A 18 -6.08 4.52 -4.56
N ALA A 19 -6.27 4.92 -5.82
CA ALA A 19 -7.57 5.40 -6.30
C ALA A 19 -8.62 4.28 -6.25
N GLU A 20 -8.23 3.05 -6.58
CA GLU A 20 -9.12 1.90 -6.55
C GLU A 20 -9.52 1.51 -5.11
N PHE A 21 -8.58 1.59 -4.15
CA PHE A 21 -8.93 1.45 -2.73
C PHE A 21 -9.98 2.48 -2.30
N CYS A 22 -9.83 3.74 -2.71
CA CYS A 22 -10.84 4.75 -2.41
C CYS A 22 -12.22 4.37 -3.00
N ARG A 23 -12.26 3.88 -4.24
CA ARG A 23 -13.54 3.46 -4.88
C ARG A 23 -14.20 2.29 -4.15
N GLN A 24 -13.43 1.26 -3.80
CA GLN A 24 -13.99 0.08 -3.15
C GLN A 24 -14.27 0.27 -1.66
N LEU A 25 -13.60 1.21 -1.00
CA LEU A 25 -13.89 1.60 0.38
C LEU A 25 -15.03 2.61 0.50
N ALA A 26 -15.37 3.36 -0.56
CA ALA A 26 -16.42 4.36 -0.51
C ALA A 26 -17.80 3.81 -0.07
N PRO A 27 -18.26 2.63 -0.51
CA PRO A 27 -19.50 2.05 0.00
C PRO A 27 -19.41 1.50 1.44
N LEU A 28 -18.20 1.40 2.00
CA LEU A 28 -17.94 0.85 3.34
C LEU A 28 -17.59 1.94 4.37
N CYS A 29 -17.25 3.14 3.91
CA CYS A 29 -16.79 4.24 4.75
C CYS A 29 -17.63 5.48 4.55
N ASP A 30 -17.93 6.17 5.64
CA ASP A 30 -18.58 7.49 5.59
C ASP A 30 -17.60 8.56 5.11
N ARG A 31 -16.30 8.39 5.40
CA ARG A 31 -15.22 9.32 5.05
C ARG A 31 -13.97 8.63 4.56
N ILE A 32 -13.33 9.22 3.53
CA ILE A 32 -12.02 8.79 3.02
C ILE A 32 -11.07 10.00 2.97
N VAL A 33 -9.99 9.95 3.72
CA VAL A 33 -8.87 10.90 3.58
C VAL A 33 -7.98 10.40 2.46
N ALA A 34 -8.07 11.03 1.30
CA ALA A 34 -7.32 10.67 0.11
C ALA A 34 -6.03 11.49 0.02
N VAL A 35 -4.88 10.85 0.19
CA VAL A 35 -3.57 11.51 0.27
C VAL A 35 -2.78 11.30 -1.01
N ALA A 36 -2.33 12.39 -1.66
CA ALA A 36 -1.43 12.34 -2.81
C ALA A 36 -0.80 13.72 -3.07
N ARG A 37 0.16 13.79 -4.02
CA ARG A 37 0.79 15.05 -4.45
C ARG A 37 -0.04 15.79 -5.50
N ARG A 38 -0.80 15.08 -6.34
CA ARG A 38 -1.56 15.63 -7.49
C ARG A 38 -2.94 16.10 -7.05
N ALA A 39 -3.09 17.41 -6.84
CA ALA A 39 -4.32 18.02 -6.35
C ALA A 39 -5.50 17.85 -7.31
N ASP A 40 -5.26 17.99 -8.62
CA ASP A 40 -6.25 17.83 -9.69
C ASP A 40 -6.87 16.43 -9.68
N ARG A 41 -6.03 15.39 -9.56
CA ARG A 41 -6.48 13.99 -9.49
C ARG A 41 -7.28 13.68 -8.22
N LEU A 42 -6.87 14.26 -7.09
CA LEU A 42 -7.64 14.15 -5.85
C LEU A 42 -9.01 14.83 -6.00
N GLN A 43 -9.08 15.99 -6.66
CA GLN A 43 -10.34 16.67 -6.89
C GLN A 43 -11.27 15.86 -7.82
N SER A 44 -10.74 15.21 -8.85
CA SER A 44 -11.52 14.27 -9.67
C SER A 44 -12.09 13.14 -8.82
N LEU A 45 -11.27 12.53 -7.96
CA LEU A 45 -11.72 11.46 -7.06
C LEU A 45 -12.82 11.92 -6.10
N VAL A 46 -12.73 13.14 -5.56
CA VAL A 46 -13.81 13.76 -4.75
C VAL A 46 -15.10 13.79 -5.52
N SER A 47 -15.07 14.26 -6.78
CA SER A 47 -16.24 14.35 -7.64
C SER A 47 -16.83 12.97 -7.97
N ASP A 48 -15.97 12.00 -8.28
CA ASP A 48 -16.37 10.64 -8.67
C ASP A 48 -17.09 9.89 -7.53
N LEU A 49 -16.67 10.15 -6.28
CA LEU A 49 -17.19 9.43 -5.10
C LEU A 49 -18.19 10.22 -4.25
N ALA A 50 -18.55 11.43 -4.67
CA ALA A 50 -19.39 12.37 -3.90
C ALA A 50 -20.74 11.80 -3.45
N GLN A 51 -21.29 10.79 -4.14
CA GLN A 51 -22.57 10.16 -3.81
C GLN A 51 -22.42 8.95 -2.88
N GLN A 52 -21.18 8.52 -2.58
CA GLN A 52 -20.89 7.29 -1.83
C GLN A 52 -20.25 7.59 -0.48
N ALA A 53 -19.27 8.51 -0.44
CA ALA A 53 -18.55 8.88 0.78
C ALA A 53 -18.07 10.33 0.75
N GLU A 54 -17.81 10.92 1.92
CA GLU A 54 -17.09 12.18 2.03
C GLU A 54 -15.61 11.95 1.73
N VAL A 55 -15.15 12.32 0.53
CA VAL A 55 -13.72 12.28 0.21
C VAL A 55 -13.06 13.60 0.59
N VAL A 56 -12.08 13.52 1.50
CA VAL A 56 -11.28 14.66 1.97
C VAL A 56 -9.92 14.61 1.28
N PRO A 57 -9.65 15.50 0.31
CA PRO A 57 -8.36 15.53 -0.37
C PRO A 57 -7.29 16.11 0.56
N LEU A 58 -6.18 15.41 0.72
CA LEU A 58 -5.01 15.85 1.46
C LEU A 58 -3.80 15.89 0.52
N VAL A 59 -3.48 17.07 0.00
CA VAL A 59 -2.30 17.22 -0.87
C VAL A 59 -1.04 17.20 0.00
N ALA A 60 -0.25 16.12 -0.09
CA ALA A 60 0.96 15.93 0.70
C ALA A 60 2.00 15.11 -0.06
N ASP A 61 3.28 15.48 0.09
CA ASP A 61 4.42 14.65 -0.31
C ASP A 61 4.94 13.88 0.91
N LEU A 62 4.83 12.56 0.85
CA LEU A 62 5.22 11.68 1.96
C LEU A 62 6.72 11.36 1.98
N ASN A 63 7.51 11.85 1.04
CA ASN A 63 8.97 11.87 1.15
C ASN A 63 9.46 12.94 2.14
N GLY A 64 8.61 13.94 2.42
CA GLY A 64 8.93 15.02 3.34
C GLY A 64 8.30 14.82 4.72
N VAL A 65 9.02 15.22 5.76
CA VAL A 65 8.53 15.20 7.16
C VAL A 65 7.21 15.94 7.33
N GLU A 66 7.04 17.07 6.62
CA GLU A 66 5.82 17.89 6.68
C GLU A 66 4.60 17.15 6.12
N GLY A 67 4.77 16.41 5.01
CA GLY A 67 3.68 15.64 4.41
C GLY A 67 3.20 14.52 5.33
N VAL A 68 4.13 13.80 5.94
CA VAL A 68 3.82 12.77 6.94
C VAL A 68 3.14 13.37 8.18
N ALA A 69 3.65 14.51 8.67
CA ALA A 69 3.05 15.22 9.82
C ALA A 69 1.60 15.65 9.54
N ARG A 70 1.29 16.12 8.32
CA ARG A 70 -0.09 16.44 7.89
C ARG A 70 -1.01 15.22 7.91
N CYS A 71 -0.52 14.05 7.49
CA CYS A 71 -1.29 12.81 7.58
C CYS A 71 -1.52 12.39 9.03
N MET A 72 -0.51 12.48 9.90
CA MET A 72 -0.65 12.22 11.33
C MET A 72 -1.69 13.15 11.98
N GLU A 73 -1.70 14.41 11.59
CA GLU A 73 -2.68 15.38 12.09
C GLU A 73 -4.09 15.06 11.57
N ALA A 74 -4.23 14.65 10.31
CA ALA A 74 -5.51 14.20 9.77
C ALA A 74 -6.05 12.97 10.53
N ILE A 75 -5.18 12.03 10.92
CA ILE A 75 -5.56 10.88 11.76
C ILE A 75 -6.08 11.35 13.12
N ARG A 76 -5.39 12.31 13.77
CA ARG A 76 -5.77 12.84 15.08
C ARG A 76 -7.09 13.62 15.06
N GLN A 77 -7.28 14.46 14.05
CA GLN A 77 -8.41 15.41 14.00
C GLN A 77 -9.71 14.79 13.51
N ARG A 78 -9.65 13.72 12.72
CA ARG A 78 -10.83 13.21 12.02
C ARG A 78 -11.53 12.04 12.70
N GLY A 79 -11.12 11.71 13.92
CA GLY A 79 -11.78 10.71 14.75
C GLY A 79 -11.32 9.28 14.44
N PRO A 80 -12.17 8.29 14.72
CA PRO A 80 -11.80 6.89 14.60
C PRO A 80 -11.39 6.55 13.17
N LEU A 81 -10.27 5.81 13.04
CA LEU A 81 -9.71 5.36 11.77
C LEU A 81 -9.92 3.84 11.65
N ASP A 82 -10.73 3.42 10.70
CA ASP A 82 -11.05 2.00 10.48
C ASP A 82 -10.10 1.35 9.49
N TYR A 83 -9.64 2.12 8.49
CA TYR A 83 -8.71 1.63 7.47
C TYR A 83 -7.55 2.59 7.29
N LEU A 84 -6.32 2.06 7.42
CA LEU A 84 -5.10 2.72 6.97
C LEU A 84 -4.53 1.95 5.79
N VAL A 85 -4.45 2.59 4.61
CA VAL A 85 -3.85 2.00 3.40
C VAL A 85 -2.56 2.73 3.07
N ASN A 86 -1.42 2.15 3.43
CA ASN A 86 -0.09 2.59 3.06
C ASN A 86 0.24 2.07 1.65
N ASN A 87 -0.19 2.82 0.63
CA ASN A 87 -0.03 2.46 -0.78
C ASN A 87 0.93 3.38 -1.53
N ALA A 88 1.17 4.61 -1.07
CA ALA A 88 2.07 5.53 -1.75
C ALA A 88 3.44 4.89 -2.00
N GLY A 89 3.90 4.97 -3.24
CA GLY A 89 5.17 4.38 -3.63
C GLY A 89 5.49 4.67 -5.10
N PHE A 90 6.74 4.46 -5.46
CA PHE A 90 7.22 4.45 -6.83
C PHE A 90 8.28 3.36 -7.00
N GLY A 91 8.61 3.02 -8.23
CA GLY A 91 9.65 2.08 -8.56
C GLY A 91 10.72 2.70 -9.44
N THR A 92 11.93 2.17 -9.38
CA THR A 92 12.99 2.44 -10.34
C THR A 92 13.42 1.13 -10.99
N PHE A 93 13.95 1.20 -12.19
CA PHE A 93 14.44 0.04 -12.92
C PHE A 93 15.87 0.29 -13.41
N GLY A 94 16.74 -0.72 -13.36
CA GLY A 94 18.15 -0.64 -13.77
C GLY A 94 19.12 -1.11 -12.69
N HIS A 95 20.41 -1.21 -13.03
CA HIS A 95 21.43 -1.63 -12.09
C HIS A 95 21.57 -0.66 -10.92
N PHE A 96 21.72 -1.19 -9.70
CA PHE A 96 21.78 -0.39 -8.47
C PHE A 96 22.82 0.74 -8.54
N ILE A 97 24.02 0.45 -9.06
CA ILE A 97 25.12 1.42 -9.14
C ILE A 97 24.84 2.57 -10.14
N GLU A 98 23.91 2.38 -11.06
CA GLU A 98 23.55 3.36 -12.09
C GLU A 98 22.38 4.26 -11.65
N GLN A 99 21.68 3.86 -10.59
CA GLN A 99 20.53 4.60 -10.07
C GLN A 99 20.96 5.78 -9.20
N SER A 100 20.20 6.87 -9.24
CA SER A 100 20.40 8.00 -8.34
C SER A 100 20.30 7.55 -6.88
N ILE A 101 21.30 7.83 -6.06
CA ILE A 101 21.26 7.52 -4.63
C ILE A 101 20.14 8.29 -3.91
N ASP A 102 19.81 9.48 -4.34
CA ASP A 102 18.74 10.27 -3.75
C ASP A 102 17.38 9.64 -4.06
N SER A 103 17.15 9.19 -5.30
CA SER A 103 15.93 8.44 -5.64
C SER A 103 15.81 7.13 -4.83
N GLN A 104 16.92 6.44 -4.56
CA GLN A 104 16.88 5.23 -3.71
C GLN A 104 16.56 5.57 -2.25
N ARG A 105 17.07 6.67 -1.71
CA ARG A 105 16.74 7.18 -0.37
C ARG A 105 15.29 7.62 -0.27
N ASP A 106 14.79 8.34 -1.27
CA ASP A 106 13.40 8.75 -1.37
C ASP A 106 12.47 7.54 -1.36
N MET A 107 12.84 6.46 -2.04
CA MET A 107 12.08 5.21 -2.04
C MET A 107 12.05 4.58 -0.64
N VAL A 108 13.16 4.55 0.09
CA VAL A 108 13.21 4.06 1.47
C VAL A 108 12.33 4.94 2.38
N SER A 109 12.46 6.26 2.28
CA SER A 109 11.65 7.21 3.05
C SER A 109 10.16 6.99 2.82
N LEU A 110 9.75 6.90 1.55
CA LEU A 110 8.34 6.76 1.20
C LEU A 110 7.76 5.38 1.57
N HIS A 111 8.50 4.29 1.25
CA HIS A 111 7.98 2.93 1.45
C HIS A 111 8.10 2.46 2.90
N VAL A 112 9.13 2.93 3.63
CA VAL A 112 9.44 2.43 4.97
C VAL A 112 9.09 3.46 6.04
N ASP A 113 9.75 4.64 6.04
CA ASP A 113 9.60 5.61 7.12
C ASP A 113 8.17 6.15 7.22
N ALA A 114 7.56 6.50 6.07
CA ALA A 114 6.18 6.96 6.06
C ALA A 114 5.21 5.89 6.56
N ALA A 115 5.36 4.63 6.11
CA ALA A 115 4.49 3.52 6.52
C ALA A 115 4.60 3.24 8.03
N ILE A 116 5.82 3.17 8.59
CA ILE A 116 6.05 2.98 10.03
C ILE A 116 5.37 4.12 10.81
N THR A 117 5.60 5.36 10.39
CA THR A 117 5.11 6.55 11.08
C THR A 117 3.58 6.59 11.09
N LEU A 118 2.94 6.30 9.96
CA LEU A 118 1.48 6.29 9.86
C LEU A 118 0.86 5.13 10.64
N CYS A 119 1.44 3.92 10.60
CA CYS A 119 1.02 2.81 11.45
C CYS A 119 1.10 3.19 12.93
N ARG A 120 2.24 3.76 13.36
CA ARG A 120 2.45 4.19 14.75
C ARG A 120 1.44 5.25 15.18
N ALA A 121 1.02 6.15 14.27
CA ALA A 121 0.02 7.16 14.55
C ALA A 121 -1.41 6.60 14.62
N ALA A 122 -1.74 5.61 13.79
CA ALA A 122 -3.09 5.05 13.66
C ALA A 122 -3.45 4.07 14.79
N ILE A 123 -2.51 3.22 15.20
CA ILE A 123 -2.74 2.11 16.15
C ILE A 123 -3.40 2.56 17.47
N PRO A 124 -3.00 3.66 18.13
CA PRO A 124 -3.66 4.08 19.36
C PRO A 124 -5.16 4.32 19.19
N PHE A 125 -5.57 4.98 18.10
CA PHE A 125 -6.97 5.26 17.81
C PHE A 125 -7.75 3.97 17.44
N MET A 126 -7.14 3.09 16.65
CA MET A 126 -7.73 1.79 16.34
C MET A 126 -7.92 0.93 17.60
N ARG A 127 -6.97 0.93 18.53
CA ARG A 127 -7.09 0.22 19.81
C ARG A 127 -8.20 0.79 20.69
N GLU A 128 -8.30 2.10 20.78
CA GLU A 128 -9.32 2.79 21.59
C GLU A 128 -10.74 2.47 21.09
N GLN A 129 -10.92 2.35 19.78
CA GLN A 129 -12.21 2.00 19.17
C GLN A 129 -12.49 0.48 19.12
N GLY A 130 -11.53 -0.37 19.49
CA GLY A 130 -11.68 -1.82 19.56
C GLY A 130 -11.33 -2.58 18.27
N GLY A 131 -10.68 -1.93 17.30
CA GLY A 131 -10.22 -2.59 16.08
C GLY A 131 -9.97 -1.66 14.92
N GLY A 132 -9.51 -2.22 13.80
CA GLY A 132 -9.24 -1.54 12.55
C GLY A 132 -8.38 -2.38 11.61
N HIS A 133 -8.13 -1.87 10.41
CA HIS A 133 -7.37 -2.58 9.38
C HIS A 133 -6.22 -1.73 8.86
N ILE A 134 -5.03 -2.29 8.88
CA ILE A 134 -3.82 -1.69 8.29
C ILE A 134 -3.42 -2.51 7.08
N ILE A 135 -3.38 -1.89 5.90
CA ILE A 135 -2.98 -2.52 4.65
C ILE A 135 -1.70 -1.84 4.16
N ASN A 136 -0.59 -2.54 4.19
CA ASN A 136 0.69 -2.10 3.64
C ASN A 136 0.85 -2.70 2.23
N VAL A 137 0.86 -1.86 1.20
CA VAL A 137 1.02 -2.33 -0.18
C VAL A 137 2.48 -2.66 -0.45
N SER A 138 2.77 -3.95 -0.38
CA SER A 138 4.05 -4.56 -0.70
C SER A 138 4.16 -4.90 -2.19
N SER A 139 4.73 -6.03 -2.53
CA SER A 139 4.90 -6.53 -3.90
C SER A 139 5.24 -8.01 -3.91
N LEU A 140 4.92 -8.71 -5.00
CA LEU A 140 5.48 -10.03 -5.32
C LEU A 140 7.02 -9.98 -5.36
N GLY A 141 7.60 -8.85 -5.78
CA GLY A 141 9.05 -8.62 -5.79
C GLY A 141 9.73 -8.71 -4.41
N ALA A 142 8.97 -8.67 -3.31
CA ALA A 142 9.47 -8.93 -1.96
C ALA A 142 9.95 -10.39 -1.74
N PHE A 143 9.44 -11.31 -2.56
CA PHE A 143 9.78 -12.75 -2.49
C PHE A 143 10.79 -13.17 -3.56
N LEU A 144 10.96 -12.35 -4.60
CA LEU A 144 11.72 -12.67 -5.81
C LEU A 144 12.93 -11.71 -5.94
N PRO A 145 14.09 -12.04 -5.34
CA PRO A 145 15.30 -11.25 -5.56
C PRO A 145 15.67 -11.24 -7.03
N GLY A 146 15.65 -10.07 -7.65
CA GLY A 146 15.91 -9.92 -9.07
C GLY A 146 16.91 -8.82 -9.38
N ARG A 147 17.44 -8.82 -10.61
CA ARG A 147 18.30 -7.74 -11.09
C ARG A 147 17.47 -6.51 -11.42
N GLY A 148 17.90 -5.35 -10.93
CA GLY A 148 17.31 -4.06 -11.25
C GLY A 148 16.50 -3.41 -10.11
N PRO A 149 15.58 -4.09 -9.42
CA PRO A 149 14.78 -3.49 -8.36
C PRO A 149 15.35 -3.72 -6.94
N ALA A 150 16.67 -3.67 -6.74
CA ALA A 150 17.29 -4.05 -5.46
C ALA A 150 16.68 -3.33 -4.25
N VAL A 151 16.62 -1.99 -4.26
CA VAL A 151 16.05 -1.23 -3.14
C VAL A 151 14.54 -1.36 -3.09
N CYS A 152 13.85 -1.34 -4.23
CA CYS A 152 12.41 -1.55 -4.29
C CYS A 152 12.02 -2.90 -3.66
N GLY A 153 12.63 -3.99 -4.09
CA GLY A 153 12.39 -5.33 -3.53
C GLY A 153 12.69 -5.39 -2.03
N ALA A 154 13.81 -4.79 -1.60
CA ALA A 154 14.18 -4.75 -0.19
C ALA A 154 13.18 -3.97 0.68
N THR A 155 12.69 -2.82 0.22
CA THR A 155 11.67 -2.05 0.96
C THR A 155 10.34 -2.81 1.04
N LYS A 156 9.98 -3.55 -0.01
CA LYS A 156 8.77 -4.38 -0.03
C LYS A 156 8.92 -5.63 0.85
N ALA A 157 10.11 -6.24 0.90
CA ALA A 157 10.42 -7.31 1.86
C ALA A 157 10.37 -6.81 3.32
N PHE A 158 10.84 -5.58 3.56
CA PHE A 158 10.65 -4.92 4.85
C PHE A 158 9.16 -4.85 5.22
N LEU A 159 8.29 -4.38 4.33
CA LEU A 159 6.85 -4.27 4.59
C LEU A 159 6.21 -5.63 4.90
N ASN A 160 6.64 -6.71 4.23
CA ASN A 160 6.17 -8.05 4.53
C ASN A 160 6.53 -8.44 5.96
N HIS A 161 7.82 -8.34 6.32
CA HIS A 161 8.28 -8.70 7.66
C HIS A 161 7.65 -7.82 8.74
N PHE A 162 7.62 -6.52 8.51
CA PHE A 162 7.00 -5.54 9.41
C PHE A 162 5.52 -5.85 9.66
N SER A 163 4.75 -6.15 8.62
CA SER A 163 3.33 -6.47 8.75
C SER A 163 3.11 -7.78 9.51
N LEU A 164 3.93 -8.80 9.25
CA LEU A 164 3.88 -10.06 9.99
C LEU A 164 4.17 -9.87 11.49
N ALA A 165 5.24 -9.13 11.81
CA ALA A 165 5.62 -8.85 13.19
C ALA A 165 4.57 -8.01 13.91
N LEU A 166 4.11 -6.92 13.26
CA LEU A 166 3.10 -6.03 13.81
C LEU A 166 1.76 -6.75 14.06
N GLN A 167 1.35 -7.66 13.16
CA GLN A 167 0.17 -8.49 13.37
C GLN A 167 0.28 -9.34 14.64
N GLN A 168 1.47 -9.89 14.95
CA GLN A 168 1.69 -10.66 16.18
C GLN A 168 1.60 -9.77 17.43
N GLU A 169 2.15 -8.55 17.38
CA GLU A 169 2.09 -7.59 18.50
C GLU A 169 0.65 -7.11 18.78
N LEU A 170 -0.22 -7.12 17.77
CA LEU A 170 -1.59 -6.61 17.86
C LEU A 170 -2.64 -7.72 18.08
N VAL A 171 -2.24 -8.96 18.31
CA VAL A 171 -3.16 -10.05 18.66
C VAL A 171 -4.02 -9.67 19.87
N GLY A 172 -5.33 -9.87 19.78
CA GLY A 172 -6.29 -9.55 20.82
C GLY A 172 -6.73 -8.09 20.90
N THR A 173 -6.24 -7.22 20.02
CA THR A 173 -6.64 -5.81 19.99
C THR A 173 -7.78 -5.49 19.00
N GLY A 174 -8.19 -6.47 18.18
CA GLY A 174 -9.14 -6.25 17.09
C GLY A 174 -8.55 -5.58 15.85
N ILE A 175 -7.24 -5.28 15.85
CA ILE A 175 -6.54 -4.69 14.70
C ILE A 175 -5.95 -5.79 13.84
N GLU A 176 -6.24 -5.74 12.55
CA GLU A 176 -5.62 -6.61 11.55
C GLU A 176 -4.59 -5.85 10.72
N VAL A 177 -3.44 -6.49 10.47
CA VAL A 177 -2.39 -5.96 9.62
C VAL A 177 -2.16 -6.88 8.44
N GLN A 178 -2.21 -6.31 7.24
CA GLN A 178 -2.02 -7.02 5.99
C GLN A 178 -0.87 -6.41 5.19
N ALA A 179 0.05 -7.22 4.68
CA ALA A 179 0.90 -6.88 3.55
C ALA A 179 0.23 -7.41 2.28
N LEU A 180 -0.22 -6.51 1.42
CA LEU A 180 -0.74 -6.83 0.09
C LEU A 180 0.44 -6.93 -0.87
N CYS A 181 0.63 -8.09 -1.50
CA CYS A 181 1.78 -8.42 -2.34
C CYS A 181 1.36 -8.67 -3.79
N PRO A 182 0.96 -7.64 -4.56
CA PRO A 182 0.56 -7.82 -5.94
C PRO A 182 1.75 -8.14 -6.84
N GLY A 183 1.45 -8.81 -7.98
CA GLY A 183 2.34 -8.93 -9.12
C GLY A 183 2.27 -7.69 -10.03
N TYR A 184 2.29 -7.91 -11.35
CA TYR A 184 2.14 -6.84 -12.32
C TYR A 184 0.70 -6.36 -12.40
N ILE A 185 0.51 -5.02 -12.39
CA ILE A 185 -0.82 -4.39 -12.42
C ILE A 185 -0.85 -3.36 -13.53
N ARG A 186 -1.94 -3.32 -14.30
CA ARG A 186 -2.17 -2.32 -15.35
C ARG A 186 -2.47 -0.96 -14.72
N THR A 187 -1.40 -0.18 -14.43
CA THR A 187 -1.47 1.13 -13.79
C THR A 187 -0.31 2.02 -14.24
N GLU A 188 -0.44 3.33 -14.02
CA GLU A 188 0.63 4.32 -14.26
C GLU A 188 1.98 3.92 -13.63
N PHE A 189 2.00 3.18 -12.53
CA PHE A 189 3.23 2.71 -11.88
C PHE A 189 4.16 1.94 -12.83
N HIS A 190 3.60 1.05 -13.64
CA HIS A 190 4.38 0.27 -14.61
C HIS A 190 4.69 1.06 -15.89
N GLU A 191 3.87 2.06 -16.22
CA GLU A 191 4.16 3.01 -17.30
C GLU A 191 5.38 3.87 -16.95
N ASP A 192 5.45 4.38 -15.72
CA ASP A 192 6.60 5.13 -15.21
C ASP A 192 7.88 4.26 -15.19
N MET A 193 7.77 2.99 -14.80
CA MET A 193 8.88 2.04 -14.86
C MET A 193 9.31 1.75 -16.31
N ALA A 194 8.38 1.70 -17.25
CA ALA A 194 8.70 1.51 -18.66
C ALA A 194 9.49 2.68 -19.21
N ALA A 195 9.15 3.91 -18.83
CA ALA A 195 9.95 5.10 -19.14
C ALA A 195 11.37 5.05 -18.56
N ALA A 196 11.58 4.29 -17.47
CA ALA A 196 12.88 4.04 -16.85
C ALA A 196 13.61 2.79 -17.40
N GLY A 197 13.11 2.17 -18.48
CA GLY A 197 13.78 1.05 -19.16
C GLY A 197 13.24 -0.34 -18.83
N PHE A 198 12.18 -0.47 -18.04
CA PHE A 198 11.43 -1.71 -17.89
C PHE A 198 10.66 -1.99 -19.19
N ASP A 199 10.78 -3.22 -19.72
CA ASP A 199 10.07 -3.63 -20.92
C ASP A 199 8.82 -4.47 -20.56
N PRO A 200 7.63 -3.86 -20.55
CA PRO A 200 6.40 -4.57 -20.18
C PRO A 200 6.02 -5.68 -21.18
N SER A 201 6.51 -5.62 -22.43
CA SER A 201 6.21 -6.63 -23.45
C SER A 201 6.84 -8.00 -23.16
N ARG A 202 7.82 -8.06 -22.25
CA ARG A 202 8.43 -9.29 -21.77
C ARG A 202 7.60 -10.04 -20.74
N ILE A 203 6.57 -9.38 -20.21
CA ILE A 203 5.70 -9.98 -19.20
C ILE A 203 4.48 -10.59 -19.90
N PRO A 204 4.26 -11.91 -19.77
CA PRO A 204 3.10 -12.56 -20.32
C PRO A 204 1.79 -11.90 -19.88
N ASP A 205 0.81 -11.84 -20.77
CA ASP A 205 -0.44 -11.09 -20.55
C ASP A 205 -1.22 -11.62 -19.34
N GLU A 206 -1.16 -12.92 -19.09
CA GLU A 206 -1.75 -13.61 -17.95
C GLU A 206 -1.14 -13.27 -16.59
N MET A 207 0.02 -12.61 -16.59
CA MET A 207 0.67 -12.11 -15.36
C MET A 207 0.17 -10.74 -14.94
N TRP A 208 -0.54 -10.04 -15.82
CA TRP A 208 -1.10 -8.74 -15.55
C TRP A 208 -2.47 -8.86 -14.90
N MET A 209 -2.68 -8.10 -13.84
CA MET A 209 -3.96 -8.00 -13.14
C MET A 209 -4.52 -6.59 -13.24
N GLU A 210 -5.84 -6.46 -13.12
CA GLU A 210 -6.49 -5.18 -12.97
C GLU A 210 -6.43 -4.71 -11.51
N ALA A 211 -6.34 -3.39 -11.30
CA ALA A 211 -6.32 -2.81 -9.96
C ALA A 211 -7.53 -3.22 -9.12
N SER A 212 -8.70 -3.34 -9.76
CA SER A 212 -9.95 -3.75 -9.11
C SER A 212 -9.88 -5.17 -8.53
N GLU A 213 -9.29 -6.12 -9.26
CA GLU A 213 -9.13 -7.51 -8.81
C GLU A 213 -8.20 -7.59 -7.60
N VAL A 214 -7.09 -6.83 -7.64
CA VAL A 214 -6.09 -6.80 -6.56
C VAL A 214 -6.68 -6.21 -5.28
N VAL A 215 -7.39 -5.08 -5.38
CA VAL A 215 -8.03 -4.45 -4.22
C VAL A 215 -9.15 -5.31 -3.67
N SER A 216 -10.00 -5.91 -4.54
CA SER A 216 -11.05 -6.82 -4.11
C SER A 216 -10.48 -8.03 -3.34
N ALA A 217 -9.37 -8.62 -3.82
CA ALA A 217 -8.71 -9.72 -3.13
C ALA A 217 -8.13 -9.30 -1.76
N SER A 218 -7.61 -8.08 -1.65
CA SER A 218 -7.15 -7.50 -0.39
C SER A 218 -8.29 -7.36 0.60
N LEU A 219 -9.37 -6.68 0.22
CA LEU A 219 -10.51 -6.41 1.10
C LEU A 219 -11.23 -7.71 1.50
N ALA A 220 -11.39 -8.67 0.58
CA ALA A 220 -11.99 -9.98 0.86
C ALA A 220 -11.14 -10.83 1.82
N ALA A 221 -9.86 -10.56 1.96
CA ALA A 221 -8.98 -11.26 2.89
C ALA A 221 -9.03 -10.71 4.32
N LEU A 222 -9.59 -9.53 4.53
CA LEU A 222 -9.80 -8.98 5.88
C LEU A 222 -10.75 -9.88 6.68
N GLY A 223 -10.50 -10.01 7.97
CA GLY A 223 -11.23 -10.94 8.84
C GLY A 223 -10.73 -12.39 8.76
N SER A 224 -9.81 -12.72 7.84
CA SER A 224 -9.27 -14.10 7.71
C SER A 224 -8.03 -14.36 8.57
N GLY A 225 -7.45 -13.34 9.19
CA GLY A 225 -6.20 -13.42 9.95
C GLY A 225 -4.94 -13.58 9.08
N ARG A 226 -5.05 -13.52 7.75
CA ARG A 226 -3.90 -13.63 6.83
C ARG A 226 -3.15 -12.31 6.73
N ALA A 227 -1.95 -12.25 7.30
CA ALA A 227 -1.10 -11.07 7.23
C ALA A 227 -0.37 -10.90 5.89
N LEU A 228 -0.22 -11.95 5.08
CA LEU A 228 0.30 -11.87 3.71
C LEU A 228 -0.79 -12.24 2.72
N VAL A 229 -1.10 -11.34 1.79
CA VAL A 229 -2.09 -11.54 0.72
C VAL A 229 -1.42 -11.35 -0.62
N VAL A 230 -1.31 -12.44 -1.38
CA VAL A 230 -0.75 -12.47 -2.74
C VAL A 230 -1.89 -12.73 -3.72
N PRO A 231 -2.42 -11.70 -4.40
CA PRO A 231 -3.49 -11.87 -5.37
C PRO A 231 -3.05 -12.66 -6.60
N GLY A 232 -3.92 -13.55 -7.08
CA GLY A 232 -3.67 -14.40 -8.23
C GLY A 232 -2.92 -15.69 -7.89
N ALA A 233 -3.44 -16.83 -8.39
CA ALA A 233 -2.88 -18.15 -8.10
C ALA A 233 -1.42 -18.29 -8.54
N ARG A 234 -1.08 -17.80 -9.75
CA ARG A 234 0.29 -17.86 -10.28
C ARG A 234 1.24 -16.98 -9.47
N ASN A 235 0.82 -15.79 -9.03
CA ASN A 235 1.63 -14.93 -8.16
C ASN A 235 1.91 -15.60 -6.80
N ALA A 236 0.91 -16.28 -6.22
CA ALA A 236 1.09 -17.02 -4.98
C ALA A 236 2.03 -18.22 -5.13
N GLU A 237 2.04 -18.86 -6.29
CA GLU A 237 2.99 -19.94 -6.63
C GLU A 237 4.42 -19.38 -6.75
N LEU A 238 4.62 -18.31 -7.52
CA LEU A 238 5.90 -17.62 -7.65
C LEU A 238 6.46 -17.14 -6.30
N ALA A 239 5.59 -16.63 -5.43
CA ALA A 239 6.02 -16.24 -4.08
C ALA A 239 6.57 -17.43 -3.27
N ARG A 240 5.93 -18.61 -3.38
CA ARG A 240 6.41 -19.84 -2.72
C ARG A 240 7.71 -20.33 -3.34
N GLU A 241 7.83 -20.32 -4.67
CA GLU A 241 9.05 -20.67 -5.40
C GLU A 241 10.22 -19.79 -4.93
N GLY A 242 10.06 -18.45 -4.89
CA GLY A 242 11.09 -17.52 -4.45
C GLY A 242 11.51 -17.72 -2.98
N LEU A 243 10.57 -18.06 -2.10
CA LEU A 243 10.90 -18.40 -0.71
C LEU A 243 11.66 -19.72 -0.62
N ALA A 244 11.32 -20.72 -1.44
CA ALA A 244 12.01 -21.99 -1.48
C ALA A 244 13.46 -21.84 -1.99
N GLU A 245 13.68 -20.98 -3.01
CA GLU A 245 15.02 -20.65 -3.49
C GLU A 245 15.87 -19.94 -2.43
N GLN A 246 15.29 -18.97 -1.69
CA GLN A 246 15.96 -18.29 -0.60
C GLN A 246 16.33 -19.27 0.54
N LEU A 247 15.44 -20.21 0.87
CA LEU A 247 15.71 -21.24 1.86
C LEU A 247 16.83 -22.17 1.41
N ALA A 248 16.84 -22.58 0.14
CA ALA A 248 17.89 -23.43 -0.42
C ALA A 248 19.27 -22.77 -0.41
N ALA A 249 19.33 -21.43 -0.48
CA ALA A 249 20.58 -20.68 -0.42
C ALA A 249 21.20 -20.58 0.99
N LEU A 250 20.53 -21.09 2.04
CA LEU A 250 21.06 -21.13 3.41
C LEU A 250 21.96 -22.35 3.67
N ASN A 251 22.10 -23.32 2.72
CA ASN A 251 22.82 -24.58 2.89
C ASN A 251 24.10 -24.64 2.08
#